data_8919e1863bacf2a883d4e600917dfab2
#
_entry.id   8919e1863bacf2a883d4e600917dfab2
#
_cell.length_a   1.000
_cell.length_b   1.000
_cell.length_c   1.000
_cell.angle_alpha   90.00
_cell.angle_beta   90.00
_cell.angle_gamma   90.00
#
_symmetry.space_group_name_H-M   'P 1'
#
loop_
_entity.id
_entity.type
_entity.pdbx_description
1 polymer ?
#
loop_
_entity_poly.entity_id
_entity_poly.type
_entity_poly.pdbx_seq_one_letter_code
_entity_poly.pdbx_strand_id
1 'polypeptide(L)'
;MSKTTAEPARFDAIIIGAGVGGLYAIYRLRKLGLKVRAFEAAGGVGGTWYWNRYPGCRCDVESMEYSYAFSDELQQEWHWPERYGTQPEILKYINHVADRFDLRRDIEFNTRVTEAVFDRKTSTWTVTTDKGRTATARFCIMATGNLSTPRKPNYPGLESFEGKWYHTGLWPHEGVDFTGLRVGVIGTGSSGVQSIPIIAKQAKHLYVFQRTANFSLPARNVPLDPAKERAHKNEYPERRRAAFDTPFGIAGYPAPVKSALQTTEDERLRAYEAKWAEGGSISFLYSFTDLLLNKESNETAAEFVRRKIRTTVKDPRTAELLCPDDHPIGTKRLILDTDYYETYNRDNVTLVDIRSKPIKEITPAGLRAADAEYTLDAIVFATGFDAMTGAMKEIDIHTDAGMSIREKWEDGPRTYLGIMIAGFPNLFMITGPQSPGVKSQMILACEQHVDWIADCLQYMRNRGFSRLEAEEQAEGAWVQHNNEVADRTLYPLANSWYVGANIPGKPRVFMPYVGGVTAYKKKCDDVATKGYEGCRFDGGGEAQRFAAN
;
A
#
# COMPACT_ATOMS: atom_id res chain seq x y z
N MET A 1 -26.51 14.28 -37.27
CA MET A 1 -25.55 13.20 -37.50
C MET A 1 -25.65 12.25 -36.31
N SER A 2 -26.27 11.09 -36.51
CA SER A 2 -26.37 10.03 -35.50
C SER A 2 -24.97 9.50 -35.25
N LYS A 3 -24.44 9.68 -34.01
CA LYS A 3 -23.24 8.99 -33.57
C LYS A 3 -23.60 7.51 -33.51
N THR A 4 -23.18 6.72 -34.48
CA THR A 4 -23.15 5.26 -34.38
C THR A 4 -22.24 4.95 -33.18
N THR A 5 -22.82 4.70 -32.02
CA THR A 5 -22.09 4.17 -30.87
C THR A 5 -21.67 2.76 -31.25
N ALA A 6 -20.38 2.56 -31.47
CA ALA A 6 -19.83 1.20 -31.66
C ALA A 6 -20.24 0.33 -30.45
N GLU A 7 -20.62 -0.91 -30.72
CA GLU A 7 -20.93 -1.84 -29.63
C GLU A 7 -19.74 -1.92 -28.65
N PRO A 8 -20.01 -1.91 -27.33
CA PRO A 8 -18.95 -1.99 -26.34
C PRO A 8 -18.13 -3.27 -26.50
N ALA A 9 -16.81 -3.16 -26.40
CA ALA A 9 -15.93 -4.32 -26.46
C ALA A 9 -16.25 -5.28 -25.31
N ARG A 10 -16.37 -6.58 -25.61
CA ARG A 10 -16.80 -7.59 -24.64
C ARG A 10 -15.64 -8.48 -24.18
N PHE A 11 -15.54 -8.67 -22.87
CA PHE A 11 -14.55 -9.50 -22.19
C PHE A 11 -15.22 -10.42 -21.17
N ASP A 12 -14.49 -11.41 -20.66
CA ASP A 12 -14.94 -12.21 -19.52
C ASP A 12 -14.67 -11.47 -18.21
N ALA A 13 -13.49 -10.82 -18.10
CA ALA A 13 -13.13 -10.00 -16.95
C ALA A 13 -12.45 -8.69 -17.38
N ILE A 14 -12.83 -7.61 -16.71
CA ILE A 14 -12.16 -6.32 -16.76
C ILE A 14 -11.37 -6.14 -15.46
N ILE A 15 -10.10 -5.70 -15.60
CA ILE A 15 -9.19 -5.43 -14.49
C ILE A 15 -8.92 -3.92 -14.47
N ILE A 16 -9.05 -3.26 -13.33
CA ILE A 16 -8.81 -1.83 -13.20
C ILE A 16 -7.50 -1.62 -12.45
N GLY A 17 -6.46 -1.24 -13.18
CA GLY A 17 -5.09 -1.05 -12.73
C GLY A 17 -4.13 -2.14 -13.21
N ALA A 18 -2.90 -1.74 -13.55
CA ALA A 18 -1.80 -2.62 -13.98
C ALA A 18 -0.56 -2.49 -13.07
N GLY A 19 -0.80 -2.37 -11.76
CA GLY A 19 0.18 -2.59 -10.71
C GLY A 19 0.46 -4.08 -10.50
N VAL A 20 1.18 -4.43 -9.42
CA VAL A 20 1.56 -5.82 -9.13
C VAL A 20 0.35 -6.76 -9.05
N GLY A 21 -0.75 -6.35 -8.43
CA GLY A 21 -1.96 -7.18 -8.37
C GLY A 21 -2.63 -7.37 -9.72
N GLY A 22 -2.73 -6.29 -10.53
CA GLY A 22 -3.36 -6.33 -11.85
C GLY A 22 -2.58 -7.17 -12.85
N LEU A 23 -1.24 -7.09 -12.85
CA LEU A 23 -0.40 -7.93 -13.71
C LEU A 23 -0.57 -9.42 -13.38
N TYR A 24 -0.58 -9.78 -12.11
CA TYR A 24 -0.82 -11.16 -11.73
C TYR A 24 -2.25 -11.63 -12.06
N ALA A 25 -3.25 -10.75 -11.91
CA ALA A 25 -4.62 -11.06 -12.31
C ALA A 25 -4.73 -11.35 -13.82
N ILE A 26 -4.08 -10.54 -14.69
CA ILE A 26 -4.03 -10.80 -16.13
C ILE A 26 -3.43 -12.18 -16.39
N TYR A 27 -2.26 -12.47 -15.81
CA TYR A 27 -1.56 -13.74 -15.99
C TYR A 27 -2.44 -14.94 -15.56
N ARG A 28 -2.99 -14.89 -14.36
CA ARG A 28 -3.72 -16.00 -13.74
C ARG A 28 -5.06 -16.27 -14.46
N LEU A 29 -5.80 -15.23 -14.84
CA LEU A 29 -7.08 -15.36 -15.53
C LEU A 29 -6.91 -15.81 -16.98
N ARG A 30 -5.85 -15.36 -17.66
CA ARG A 30 -5.48 -15.91 -19.00
C ARG A 30 -5.19 -17.40 -18.94
N LYS A 31 -4.53 -17.90 -17.87
CA LYS A 31 -4.32 -19.34 -17.67
C LYS A 31 -5.63 -20.13 -17.50
N LEU A 32 -6.70 -19.49 -17.05
CA LEU A 32 -8.05 -20.07 -17.02
C LEU A 32 -8.76 -20.02 -18.39
N GLY A 33 -8.13 -19.46 -19.43
CA GLY A 33 -8.73 -19.27 -20.75
C GLY A 33 -9.73 -18.12 -20.81
N LEU A 34 -9.71 -17.17 -19.85
CA LEU A 34 -10.59 -16.01 -19.88
C LEU A 34 -10.03 -14.91 -20.79
N LYS A 35 -10.92 -14.27 -21.56
CA LYS A 35 -10.62 -13.06 -22.32
C LYS A 35 -10.63 -11.88 -21.36
N VAL A 36 -9.46 -11.30 -21.10
CA VAL A 36 -9.29 -10.21 -20.14
C VAL A 36 -8.92 -8.89 -20.83
N ARG A 37 -9.25 -7.77 -20.16
CA ARG A 37 -8.76 -6.43 -20.48
C ARG A 37 -8.45 -5.68 -19.20
N ALA A 38 -7.25 -5.10 -19.11
CA ALA A 38 -6.91 -4.17 -18.05
C ALA A 38 -6.91 -2.74 -18.56
N PHE A 39 -7.41 -1.81 -17.75
CA PHE A 39 -7.32 -0.36 -17.97
C PHE A 39 -6.36 0.22 -16.95
N GLU A 40 -5.34 0.95 -17.44
CA GLU A 40 -4.33 1.59 -16.60
C GLU A 40 -4.26 3.09 -16.91
N ALA A 41 -4.40 3.90 -15.85
CA ALA A 41 -4.35 5.36 -15.96
C ALA A 41 -2.95 5.87 -16.32
N ALA A 42 -1.91 5.13 -15.96
CA ALA A 42 -0.52 5.44 -16.27
C ALA A 42 -0.14 5.07 -17.71
N GLY A 43 0.97 5.63 -18.20
CA GLY A 43 1.57 5.28 -19.47
C GLY A 43 2.39 3.98 -19.45
N GLY A 44 2.44 3.27 -18.31
CA GLY A 44 3.20 2.03 -18.14
C GLY A 44 2.73 1.23 -16.94
N VAL A 45 3.25 0.02 -16.83
CA VAL A 45 2.97 -0.87 -15.68
C VAL A 45 3.70 -0.41 -14.42
N GLY A 46 3.24 -0.90 -13.25
CA GLY A 46 3.98 -0.72 -12.00
C GLY A 46 3.17 -0.14 -10.85
N GLY A 47 2.03 0.52 -11.12
CA GLY A 47 1.18 1.10 -10.09
C GLY A 47 1.95 2.02 -9.13
N THR A 48 2.04 1.66 -7.85
CA THR A 48 2.81 2.41 -6.84
C THR A 48 4.23 2.75 -7.31
N TRP A 49 4.92 1.82 -7.95
CA TRP A 49 6.31 2.00 -8.41
C TRP A 49 6.43 2.78 -9.72
N TYR A 50 5.34 2.94 -10.46
CA TYR A 50 5.28 3.85 -11.59
C TYR A 50 5.13 5.30 -11.15
N TRP A 51 4.30 5.56 -10.12
CA TRP A 51 3.93 6.91 -9.68
C TRP A 51 4.88 7.51 -8.64
N ASN A 52 5.38 6.71 -7.69
CA ASN A 52 6.20 7.18 -6.56
C ASN A 52 7.68 7.20 -6.94
N ARG A 53 8.11 8.25 -7.62
CA ARG A 53 9.48 8.43 -8.13
C ARG A 53 10.29 9.45 -7.34
N TYR A 54 9.81 9.88 -6.19
CA TYR A 54 10.51 10.86 -5.36
C TYR A 54 11.91 10.37 -4.97
N PRO A 55 12.87 11.28 -4.73
CA PRO A 55 14.24 10.89 -4.41
C PRO A 55 14.30 10.04 -3.15
N GLY A 56 15.05 8.95 -3.20
CA GLY A 56 15.18 8.01 -2.09
C GLY A 56 14.03 7.00 -1.95
N CYS A 57 13.03 7.01 -2.85
CA CYS A 57 11.93 6.05 -2.81
C CYS A 57 12.42 4.59 -2.90
N ARG A 58 12.08 3.78 -1.91
CA ARG A 58 12.43 2.35 -1.83
C ARG A 58 11.44 1.54 -1.03
N CYS A 59 11.48 0.23 -1.21
CA CYS A 59 10.70 -0.71 -0.41
C CYS A 59 11.27 -0.87 1.00
N ASP A 60 10.41 -1.15 1.96
CA ASP A 60 10.74 -1.49 3.35
C ASP A 60 10.56 -3.01 3.64
N VAL A 61 10.37 -3.79 2.58
CA VAL A 61 10.48 -5.25 2.57
C VAL A 61 11.74 -5.63 1.79
N GLU A 62 12.47 -6.63 2.25
CA GLU A 62 13.70 -7.08 1.60
C GLU A 62 13.44 -7.53 0.15
N SER A 63 14.33 -7.18 -0.76
CA SER A 63 14.18 -7.39 -2.20
C SER A 63 13.85 -8.84 -2.57
N MET A 64 14.54 -9.80 -1.94
CA MET A 64 14.33 -11.22 -2.21
C MET A 64 12.93 -11.71 -1.84
N GLU A 65 12.31 -11.10 -0.82
CA GLU A 65 10.94 -11.40 -0.44
C GLU A 65 9.92 -10.60 -1.28
N TYR A 66 10.28 -9.37 -1.72
CA TYR A 66 9.39 -8.49 -2.48
C TYR A 66 9.40 -8.81 -3.98
N SER A 67 9.06 -10.06 -4.30
CA SER A 67 8.99 -10.58 -5.67
C SER A 67 7.88 -11.61 -5.80
N TYR A 68 7.42 -11.84 -7.04
CA TYR A 68 6.40 -12.85 -7.32
C TYR A 68 6.92 -14.27 -7.07
N ALA A 69 6.00 -15.14 -6.66
CA ALA A 69 6.24 -16.55 -6.39
C ALA A 69 5.66 -17.50 -7.47
N PHE A 70 4.87 -16.98 -8.40
CA PHE A 70 4.10 -17.80 -9.36
C PHE A 70 4.93 -18.49 -10.46
N SER A 71 6.21 -18.19 -10.60
CA SER A 71 7.12 -18.84 -11.56
C SER A 71 8.50 -19.04 -10.94
N ASP A 72 8.92 -20.29 -10.87
CA ASP A 72 10.24 -20.67 -10.36
C ASP A 72 11.36 -20.12 -11.24
N GLU A 73 11.18 -20.14 -12.56
CA GLU A 73 12.16 -19.59 -13.50
C GLU A 73 12.35 -18.08 -13.28
N LEU A 74 11.26 -17.32 -13.12
CA LEU A 74 11.32 -15.89 -12.83
C LEU A 74 12.12 -15.61 -11.54
N GLN A 75 11.86 -16.41 -10.48
CA GLN A 75 12.55 -16.27 -9.21
C GLN A 75 14.05 -16.55 -9.33
N GLN A 76 14.46 -17.48 -10.18
CA GLN A 76 15.86 -17.85 -10.39
C GLN A 76 16.59 -16.86 -11.31
N GLU A 77 15.96 -16.36 -12.38
CA GLU A 77 16.60 -15.49 -13.37
C GLU A 77 16.80 -14.04 -12.90
N TRP A 78 15.92 -13.52 -12.01
CA TRP A 78 16.02 -12.14 -11.57
C TRP A 78 17.06 -11.96 -10.47
N HIS A 79 17.87 -10.89 -10.59
CA HIS A 79 18.89 -10.52 -9.61
C HIS A 79 18.60 -9.15 -8.99
N TRP A 80 18.70 -9.08 -7.67
CA TRP A 80 18.52 -7.85 -6.93
C TRP A 80 19.89 -7.25 -6.54
N PRO A 81 20.09 -5.92 -6.72
CA PRO A 81 21.40 -5.31 -6.42
C PRO A 81 21.66 -5.10 -4.93
N GLU A 82 20.60 -4.95 -4.14
CA GLU A 82 20.70 -4.58 -2.72
C GLU A 82 19.56 -5.16 -1.88
N ARG A 83 19.77 -5.15 -0.54
CA ARG A 83 18.84 -5.73 0.44
C ARG A 83 17.44 -5.13 0.33
N TYR A 84 17.30 -3.82 0.19
CA TYR A 84 16.02 -3.11 0.03
C TYR A 84 16.01 -2.40 -1.32
N GLY A 85 15.23 -2.87 -2.25
CA GLY A 85 15.19 -2.37 -3.62
C GLY A 85 14.73 -0.91 -3.72
N THR A 86 15.42 -0.14 -4.57
CA THR A 86 14.98 1.20 -4.94
C THR A 86 13.79 1.15 -5.89
N GLN A 87 13.05 2.26 -5.98
CA GLN A 87 11.95 2.40 -6.92
C GLN A 87 12.35 2.05 -8.38
N PRO A 88 13.47 2.53 -8.94
CA PRO A 88 13.86 2.18 -10.31
C PRO A 88 14.08 0.67 -10.51
N GLU A 89 14.72 0.00 -9.56
CA GLU A 89 14.98 -1.44 -9.66
C GLU A 89 13.70 -2.26 -9.53
N ILE A 90 12.79 -1.87 -8.64
CA ILE A 90 11.48 -2.56 -8.52
C ILE A 90 10.65 -2.32 -9.78
N LEU A 91 10.65 -1.11 -10.32
CA LEU A 91 9.94 -0.82 -11.57
C LEU A 91 10.54 -1.61 -12.75
N LYS A 92 11.86 -1.76 -12.81
CA LYS A 92 12.55 -2.59 -13.81
C LYS A 92 12.12 -4.06 -13.70
N TYR A 93 12.05 -4.59 -12.47
CA TYR A 93 11.53 -5.94 -12.21
C TYR A 93 10.09 -6.11 -12.72
N ILE A 94 9.20 -5.17 -12.39
CA ILE A 94 7.78 -5.24 -12.80
C ILE A 94 7.65 -5.15 -14.32
N ASN A 95 8.45 -4.30 -14.99
CA ASN A 95 8.51 -4.25 -16.46
C ASN A 95 9.00 -5.58 -17.05
N HIS A 96 10.07 -6.16 -16.49
CA HIS A 96 10.55 -7.49 -16.91
C HIS A 96 9.45 -8.55 -16.82
N VAL A 97 8.70 -8.59 -15.71
CA VAL A 97 7.56 -9.51 -15.55
C VAL A 97 6.49 -9.28 -16.62
N ALA A 98 6.12 -8.02 -16.87
CA ALA A 98 5.11 -7.70 -17.89
C ALA A 98 5.53 -8.12 -19.29
N ASP A 99 6.81 -7.96 -19.62
CA ASP A 99 7.37 -8.34 -20.94
C ASP A 99 7.55 -9.86 -21.06
N ARG A 100 8.12 -10.51 -20.04
CA ARG A 100 8.38 -11.95 -20.00
C ARG A 100 7.12 -12.80 -20.20
N PHE A 101 6.00 -12.35 -19.65
CA PHE A 101 4.72 -13.06 -19.72
C PHE A 101 3.75 -12.44 -20.75
N ASP A 102 4.23 -11.51 -21.59
CA ASP A 102 3.43 -10.83 -22.63
C ASP A 102 2.09 -10.31 -22.07
N LEU A 103 2.16 -9.55 -20.93
CA LEU A 103 0.97 -9.05 -20.27
C LEU A 103 0.47 -7.74 -20.88
N ARG A 104 1.36 -6.96 -21.52
CA ARG A 104 1.03 -5.64 -22.05
C ARG A 104 -0.04 -5.65 -23.13
N ARG A 105 -0.16 -6.73 -23.92
CA ARG A 105 -1.15 -6.86 -24.98
C ARG A 105 -2.60 -6.76 -24.47
N ASP A 106 -2.83 -7.11 -23.19
CA ASP A 106 -4.14 -7.06 -22.56
C ASP A 106 -4.36 -5.78 -21.75
N ILE A 107 -3.40 -4.83 -21.77
CA ILE A 107 -3.47 -3.58 -21.02
C ILE A 107 -3.70 -2.41 -21.97
N GLU A 108 -4.65 -1.57 -21.62
CA GLU A 108 -4.87 -0.29 -22.26
C GLU A 108 -4.36 0.83 -21.36
N PHE A 109 -3.21 1.40 -21.74
CA PHE A 109 -2.52 2.46 -21.01
C PHE A 109 -3.11 3.84 -21.27
N ASN A 110 -2.75 4.81 -20.39
CA ASN A 110 -3.23 6.18 -20.44
C ASN A 110 -4.77 6.25 -20.49
N THR A 111 -5.44 5.32 -19.80
CA THR A 111 -6.89 5.15 -19.85
C THR A 111 -7.42 4.94 -18.44
N ARG A 112 -8.05 5.98 -17.90
CA ARG A 112 -8.65 5.94 -16.57
C ARG A 112 -10.10 5.49 -16.65
N VAL A 113 -10.47 4.50 -15.87
CA VAL A 113 -11.89 4.16 -15.64
C VAL A 113 -12.48 5.21 -14.71
N THR A 114 -13.60 5.80 -15.14
CA THR A 114 -14.32 6.83 -14.40
C THR A 114 -15.64 6.33 -13.80
N GLU A 115 -16.21 5.28 -14.40
CA GLU A 115 -17.47 4.71 -13.99
C GLU A 115 -17.49 3.19 -14.20
N ALA A 116 -18.19 2.47 -13.34
CA ALA A 116 -18.46 1.04 -13.47
C ALA A 116 -19.90 0.74 -13.01
N VAL A 117 -20.74 0.25 -13.91
CA VAL A 117 -22.17 -0.02 -13.66
C VAL A 117 -22.45 -1.51 -13.82
N PHE A 118 -23.09 -2.11 -12.82
CA PHE A 118 -23.56 -3.48 -12.88
C PHE A 118 -25.01 -3.55 -13.34
N ASP A 119 -25.30 -4.27 -14.40
CA ASP A 119 -26.63 -4.61 -14.87
C ASP A 119 -27.05 -5.99 -14.34
N ARG A 120 -28.04 -6.02 -13.46
CA ARG A 120 -28.54 -7.27 -12.84
C ARG A 120 -29.24 -8.19 -13.82
N LYS A 121 -29.80 -7.66 -14.93
CA LYS A 121 -30.53 -8.46 -15.93
C LYS A 121 -29.56 -9.30 -16.77
N THR A 122 -28.45 -8.70 -17.16
CA THR A 122 -27.42 -9.36 -17.97
C THR A 122 -26.30 -9.98 -17.14
N SER A 123 -26.23 -9.68 -15.84
CA SER A 123 -25.15 -10.04 -14.92
C SER A 123 -23.77 -9.59 -15.44
N THR A 124 -23.71 -8.37 -15.99
CA THR A 124 -22.48 -7.80 -16.56
C THR A 124 -22.16 -6.42 -16.00
N TRP A 125 -20.89 -6.13 -15.91
CA TRP A 125 -20.36 -4.80 -15.67
C TRP A 125 -20.13 -4.06 -16.97
N THR A 126 -20.52 -2.80 -17.03
CA THR A 126 -20.11 -1.85 -18.07
C THR A 126 -19.18 -0.84 -17.43
N VAL A 127 -17.95 -0.72 -17.93
CA VAL A 127 -17.00 0.32 -17.50
C VAL A 127 -16.92 1.42 -18.54
N THR A 128 -16.84 2.66 -18.07
CA THR A 128 -16.64 3.87 -18.88
C THR A 128 -15.28 4.48 -18.55
N THR A 129 -14.57 4.93 -19.57
CA THR A 129 -13.24 5.53 -19.42
C THR A 129 -13.30 7.05 -19.60
N ASP A 130 -12.24 7.75 -19.15
CA ASP A 130 -12.02 9.19 -19.35
C ASP A 130 -11.97 9.62 -20.83
N LYS A 131 -11.85 8.65 -21.74
CA LYS A 131 -11.90 8.85 -23.21
C LYS A 131 -13.31 8.62 -23.79
N GLY A 132 -14.31 8.41 -22.94
CA GLY A 132 -15.69 8.14 -23.34
C GLY A 132 -15.89 6.78 -24.01
N ARG A 133 -14.93 5.85 -23.91
CA ARG A 133 -15.06 4.47 -24.40
C ARG A 133 -15.70 3.60 -23.33
N THR A 134 -16.45 2.60 -23.78
CA THR A 134 -17.11 1.63 -22.91
C THR A 134 -16.62 0.21 -23.22
N ALA A 135 -16.57 -0.62 -22.19
CA ALA A 135 -16.31 -2.05 -22.30
C ALA A 135 -17.19 -2.82 -21.33
N THR A 136 -17.58 -4.04 -21.68
CA THR A 136 -18.43 -4.89 -20.86
C THR A 136 -17.73 -6.18 -20.47
N ALA A 137 -17.98 -6.66 -19.25
CA ALA A 137 -17.50 -7.96 -18.81
C ALA A 137 -18.42 -8.55 -17.74
N ARG A 138 -18.38 -9.88 -17.57
CA ARG A 138 -19.08 -10.55 -16.48
C ARG A 138 -18.47 -10.19 -15.13
N PHE A 139 -17.13 -10.12 -15.05
CA PHE A 139 -16.40 -9.87 -13.83
C PHE A 139 -15.64 -8.54 -13.89
N CYS A 140 -15.67 -7.79 -12.79
CA CYS A 140 -14.89 -6.58 -12.62
C CYS A 140 -13.92 -6.76 -11.43
N ILE A 141 -12.62 -6.57 -11.67
CA ILE A 141 -11.57 -6.80 -10.68
C ILE A 141 -10.85 -5.48 -10.41
N MET A 142 -11.01 -4.98 -9.19
CA MET A 142 -10.40 -3.74 -8.74
C MET A 142 -8.97 -4.01 -8.25
N ALA A 143 -8.00 -3.74 -9.11
CA ALA A 143 -6.56 -3.78 -8.83
C ALA A 143 -6.00 -2.35 -8.61
N THR A 144 -6.82 -1.46 -8.06
CA THR A 144 -6.59 -0.02 -7.96
C THR A 144 -5.51 0.38 -6.94
N GLY A 145 -5.11 -0.57 -6.09
CA GLY A 145 -4.12 -0.33 -5.02
C GLY A 145 -4.66 0.47 -3.84
N ASN A 146 -3.88 0.48 -2.75
CA ASN A 146 -4.27 1.10 -1.48
C ASN A 146 -3.72 2.51 -1.27
N LEU A 147 -2.70 2.92 -2.05
CA LEU A 147 -1.99 4.19 -1.95
C LEU A 147 -1.88 4.83 -3.35
N SER A 148 -3.01 4.94 -4.06
CA SER A 148 -3.05 5.38 -5.47
C SER A 148 -3.69 6.75 -5.67
N THR A 149 -4.33 7.30 -4.62
CA THR A 149 -4.95 8.64 -4.65
C THR A 149 -4.13 9.60 -3.80
N PRO A 150 -3.22 10.40 -4.40
CA PRO A 150 -2.44 11.39 -3.69
C PRO A 150 -3.33 12.44 -3.03
N ARG A 151 -3.04 12.79 -1.78
CA ARG A 151 -3.72 13.88 -1.10
C ARG A 151 -3.25 15.22 -1.67
N LYS A 152 -4.05 15.81 -2.55
CA LYS A 152 -3.76 17.13 -3.11
C LYS A 152 -3.55 18.14 -2.00
N PRO A 153 -2.48 18.95 -2.05
CA PRO A 153 -2.27 20.00 -1.07
C PRO A 153 -3.40 21.02 -1.18
N ASN A 154 -3.94 21.41 -0.02
CA ASN A 154 -4.98 22.43 0.09
C ASN A 154 -4.52 23.48 1.11
N TYR A 155 -3.61 24.35 0.66
CA TYR A 155 -3.11 25.46 1.45
C TYR A 155 -3.54 26.76 0.78
N PRO A 156 -4.08 27.73 1.53
CA PRO A 156 -4.37 29.06 0.98
C PRO A 156 -3.14 29.64 0.29
N GLY A 157 -3.32 30.24 -0.88
CA GLY A 157 -2.27 30.91 -1.63
C GLY A 157 -1.35 30.01 -2.46
N LEU A 158 -1.56 28.68 -2.48
CA LEU A 158 -0.69 27.75 -3.23
C LEU A 158 -0.56 28.10 -4.71
N GLU A 159 -1.63 28.59 -5.30
CA GLU A 159 -1.69 29.02 -6.72
C GLU A 159 -0.87 30.28 -7.01
N SER A 160 -0.54 31.07 -5.98
CA SER A 160 0.29 32.29 -6.10
C SER A 160 1.78 32.01 -5.98
N PHE A 161 2.19 30.80 -5.62
CA PHE A 161 3.59 30.48 -5.41
C PHE A 161 4.39 30.57 -6.72
N GLU A 162 5.40 31.43 -6.74
CA GLU A 162 6.24 31.69 -7.92
C GLU A 162 7.28 30.58 -8.16
N GLY A 163 7.61 29.79 -7.12
CA GLY A 163 8.48 28.63 -7.22
C GLY A 163 7.75 27.40 -7.79
N LYS A 164 8.41 26.26 -7.73
CA LYS A 164 7.83 24.99 -8.16
C LYS A 164 7.41 24.15 -6.94
N TRP A 165 6.28 23.47 -7.06
CA TRP A 165 5.89 22.50 -6.03
C TRP A 165 5.70 21.11 -6.62
N TYR A 166 5.94 20.11 -5.80
CA TYR A 166 5.90 18.70 -6.14
C TYR A 166 5.15 17.92 -5.07
N HIS A 167 4.44 16.87 -5.46
CA HIS A 167 3.87 15.90 -4.53
C HIS A 167 4.56 14.56 -4.69
N THR A 168 4.93 13.90 -3.58
CA THR A 168 5.66 12.62 -3.62
C THR A 168 4.94 11.52 -4.38
N GLY A 169 3.60 11.52 -4.43
CA GLY A 169 2.79 10.58 -5.21
C GLY A 169 2.53 11.00 -6.67
N LEU A 170 3.04 12.14 -7.12
CA LEU A 170 2.88 12.69 -8.48
C LEU A 170 4.22 13.26 -8.97
N TRP A 171 5.31 12.56 -8.71
CA TRP A 171 6.66 13.04 -9.01
C TRP A 171 6.92 13.07 -10.51
N PRO A 172 7.58 14.14 -11.04
CA PRO A 172 7.95 14.22 -12.45
C PRO A 172 8.83 13.06 -12.89
N HIS A 173 8.60 12.53 -14.08
CA HIS A 173 9.34 11.38 -14.61
C HIS A 173 10.79 11.73 -14.96
N GLU A 174 11.05 12.98 -15.32
CA GLU A 174 12.38 13.55 -15.61
C GLU A 174 13.22 13.77 -14.34
N GLY A 175 12.61 13.61 -13.16
CA GLY A 175 13.25 13.92 -11.88
C GLY A 175 13.24 15.43 -11.57
N VAL A 176 13.82 15.78 -10.43
CA VAL A 176 13.96 17.18 -9.98
C VAL A 176 15.35 17.38 -9.41
N ASP A 177 16.04 18.40 -9.88
CA ASP A 177 17.31 18.85 -9.30
C ASP A 177 17.05 20.02 -8.34
N PHE A 178 17.49 19.86 -7.08
CA PHE A 178 17.35 20.85 -6.02
C PHE A 178 18.66 21.62 -5.75
N THR A 179 19.68 21.44 -6.60
CA THR A 179 20.98 22.07 -6.40
C THR A 179 20.86 23.58 -6.29
N GLY A 180 21.34 24.13 -5.18
CA GLY A 180 21.37 25.57 -4.92
C GLY A 180 20.03 26.19 -4.50
N LEU A 181 18.94 25.41 -4.42
CA LEU A 181 17.59 25.88 -4.06
C LEU A 181 17.35 25.87 -2.55
N ARG A 182 16.50 26.80 -2.08
CA ARG A 182 15.87 26.73 -0.76
C ARG A 182 14.62 25.88 -0.89
N VAL A 183 14.59 24.75 -0.22
CA VAL A 183 13.52 23.74 -0.37
C VAL A 183 12.75 23.59 0.92
N GLY A 184 11.42 23.57 0.83
CA GLY A 184 10.53 23.21 1.93
C GLY A 184 9.97 21.81 1.72
N VAL A 185 10.15 20.89 2.67
CA VAL A 185 9.47 19.57 2.68
C VAL A 185 8.39 19.59 3.75
N ILE A 186 7.14 19.37 3.36
CA ILE A 186 5.99 19.35 4.26
C ILE A 186 5.57 17.90 4.51
N GLY A 187 5.83 17.41 5.72
CA GLY A 187 5.49 16.05 6.16
C GLY A 187 6.69 15.14 6.37
N THR A 188 6.62 14.34 7.44
CA THR A 188 7.65 13.42 7.93
C THR A 188 7.10 11.99 8.08
N GLY A 189 6.20 11.59 7.17
CA GLY A 189 5.82 10.19 6.95
C GLY A 189 6.84 9.46 6.07
N SER A 190 6.52 8.25 5.59
CA SER A 190 7.48 7.39 4.86
C SER A 190 8.17 8.10 3.70
N SER A 191 7.41 8.81 2.84
CA SER A 191 8.02 9.51 1.70
C SER A 191 8.85 10.73 2.10
N GLY A 192 8.48 11.42 3.20
CA GLY A 192 9.31 12.50 3.77
C GLY A 192 10.62 11.97 4.32
N VAL A 193 10.58 10.95 5.18
CA VAL A 193 11.77 10.32 5.77
C VAL A 193 12.76 9.84 4.71
N GLN A 194 12.25 9.28 3.61
CA GLN A 194 13.11 8.78 2.52
C GLN A 194 13.68 9.89 1.63
N SER A 195 12.93 10.98 1.39
CA SER A 195 13.35 12.04 0.46
C SER A 195 14.23 13.11 1.12
N ILE A 196 13.99 13.42 2.40
CA ILE A 196 14.70 14.46 3.15
C ILE A 196 16.23 14.31 3.07
N PRO A 197 16.84 13.13 3.34
CA PRO A 197 18.30 12.97 3.26
C PRO A 197 18.89 13.22 1.87
N ILE A 198 18.14 12.89 0.83
CA ILE A 198 18.60 13.06 -0.55
C ILE A 198 18.49 14.53 -0.97
N ILE A 199 17.37 15.19 -0.65
CA ILE A 199 17.17 16.61 -0.95
C ILE A 199 18.17 17.47 -0.18
N ALA A 200 18.46 17.14 1.09
CA ALA A 200 19.42 17.85 1.92
C ALA A 200 20.86 17.87 1.34
N LYS A 201 21.22 16.83 0.57
CA LYS A 201 22.54 16.75 -0.09
C LYS A 201 22.66 17.71 -1.28
N GLN A 202 21.56 18.15 -1.88
CA GLN A 202 21.50 19.01 -3.06
C GLN A 202 21.14 20.46 -2.68
N ALA A 203 20.17 20.63 -1.78
CA ALA A 203 19.60 21.93 -1.46
C ALA A 203 20.63 22.90 -0.86
N LYS A 204 20.53 24.20 -1.24
CA LYS A 204 21.24 25.27 -0.55
C LYS A 204 20.82 25.33 0.92
N HIS A 205 19.52 25.23 1.17
CA HIS A 205 18.93 25.09 2.50
C HIS A 205 17.63 24.29 2.44
N LEU A 206 17.43 23.37 3.37
CA LEU A 206 16.24 22.54 3.50
C LEU A 206 15.48 22.88 4.79
N TYR A 207 14.23 23.29 4.64
CA TYR A 207 13.28 23.43 5.75
C TYR A 207 12.37 22.22 5.78
N VAL A 208 12.34 21.51 6.90
CA VAL A 208 11.45 20.36 7.11
C VAL A 208 10.31 20.77 8.02
N PHE A 209 9.10 20.85 7.48
CA PHE A 209 7.89 21.24 8.20
C PHE A 209 7.22 19.99 8.78
N GLN A 210 7.42 19.78 10.08
CA GLN A 210 6.94 18.61 10.80
C GLN A 210 5.73 18.95 11.68
N ARG A 211 4.60 18.26 11.44
CA ARG A 211 3.46 18.30 12.36
C ARG A 211 3.56 17.22 13.44
N THR A 212 4.02 16.06 13.10
CA THR A 212 4.09 14.88 13.96
C THR A 212 5.36 14.11 13.63
N ALA A 213 6.19 13.84 14.62
CA ALA A 213 7.33 12.94 14.46
C ALA A 213 6.85 11.51 14.17
N ASN A 214 7.66 10.71 13.50
CA ASN A 214 7.37 9.30 13.28
C ASN A 214 8.60 8.46 13.66
N PHE A 215 8.35 7.26 14.17
CA PHE A 215 9.42 6.31 14.43
C PHE A 215 10.01 5.81 13.11
N SER A 216 11.34 5.89 12.97
CA SER A 216 12.07 5.21 11.92
C SER A 216 13.20 4.39 12.52
N LEU A 217 13.60 3.36 11.79
CA LEU A 217 14.65 2.42 12.15
C LEU A 217 15.69 2.36 11.02
N PRO A 218 16.96 2.09 11.33
CA PRO A 218 17.98 2.00 10.30
C PRO A 218 17.67 0.83 9.35
N ALA A 219 17.68 1.10 8.05
CA ALA A 219 17.54 0.06 7.03
C ALA A 219 18.73 -0.89 7.01
N ARG A 220 19.91 -0.41 7.35
CA ARG A 220 21.17 -1.17 7.17
C ARG A 220 21.24 -1.77 5.77
N ASN A 221 20.86 -0.96 4.78
CA ASN A 221 20.84 -1.40 3.40
C ASN A 221 22.28 -1.60 2.89
N VAL A 222 22.51 -2.73 2.26
CA VAL A 222 23.81 -3.14 1.72
C VAL A 222 23.63 -3.79 0.36
N PRO A 223 24.66 -3.79 -0.50
CA PRO A 223 24.66 -4.60 -1.71
C PRO A 223 24.38 -6.07 -1.37
N LEU A 224 23.59 -6.73 -2.21
CA LEU A 224 23.27 -8.14 -2.00
C LEU A 224 24.47 -9.01 -2.36
N ASP A 225 24.93 -9.81 -1.41
CA ASP A 225 25.99 -10.79 -1.61
C ASP A 225 25.52 -11.90 -2.57
N PRO A 226 26.21 -12.14 -3.70
CA PRO A 226 25.81 -13.18 -4.66
C PRO A 226 25.74 -14.59 -4.07
N ALA A 227 26.52 -14.90 -3.04
CA ALA A 227 26.47 -16.20 -2.38
C ALA A 227 25.21 -16.33 -1.52
N LYS A 228 24.87 -15.25 -0.78
CA LYS A 228 23.62 -15.19 -0.01
C LYS A 228 22.39 -15.20 -0.92
N GLU A 229 22.45 -14.49 -2.05
CA GLU A 229 21.37 -14.51 -3.04
C GLU A 229 21.12 -15.93 -3.57
N ARG A 230 22.20 -16.66 -3.97
CA ARG A 230 22.07 -18.06 -4.43
C ARG A 230 21.51 -18.97 -3.35
N ALA A 231 21.98 -18.85 -2.10
CA ALA A 231 21.47 -19.63 -1.00
C ALA A 231 19.95 -19.37 -0.78
N HIS A 232 19.54 -18.11 -0.78
CA HIS A 232 18.14 -17.71 -0.64
C HIS A 232 17.27 -18.25 -1.79
N LYS A 233 17.76 -18.17 -3.04
CA LYS A 233 17.04 -18.69 -4.23
C LYS A 233 16.82 -20.20 -4.14
N ASN A 234 17.78 -20.95 -3.62
CA ASN A 234 17.63 -22.40 -3.39
C ASN A 234 16.54 -22.74 -2.35
N GLU A 235 16.29 -21.81 -1.40
CA GLU A 235 15.30 -21.94 -0.35
C GLU A 235 13.92 -21.36 -0.72
N TYR A 236 13.73 -20.77 -1.90
CA TYR A 236 12.47 -20.11 -2.27
C TYR A 236 11.23 -21.00 -2.07
N PRO A 237 11.20 -22.27 -2.49
CA PRO A 237 9.99 -23.09 -2.32
C PRO A 237 9.57 -23.25 -0.84
N GLU A 238 10.54 -23.41 0.06
CA GLU A 238 10.31 -23.53 1.51
C GLU A 238 9.93 -22.16 2.10
N ARG A 239 10.65 -21.11 1.74
CA ARG A 239 10.42 -19.76 2.25
C ARG A 239 9.06 -19.22 1.83
N ARG A 240 8.63 -19.42 0.58
CA ARG A 240 7.30 -19.01 0.09
C ARG A 240 6.17 -19.73 0.83
N ARG A 241 6.34 -21.03 1.14
CA ARG A 241 5.38 -21.75 1.99
C ARG A 241 5.38 -21.21 3.41
N ALA A 242 6.56 -21.08 4.03
CA ALA A 242 6.72 -20.60 5.40
C ALA A 242 6.24 -19.15 5.59
N ALA A 243 6.26 -18.34 4.54
CA ALA A 243 5.74 -16.97 4.60
C ALA A 243 4.27 -16.91 5.02
N PHE A 244 3.44 -17.89 4.60
CA PHE A 244 2.04 -17.98 5.00
C PHE A 244 1.84 -18.41 6.46
N ASP A 245 2.89 -18.92 7.12
CA ASP A 245 2.86 -19.29 8.53
C ASP A 245 3.34 -18.14 9.45
N THR A 246 3.55 -16.94 8.88
CA THR A 246 4.01 -15.76 9.62
C THR A 246 2.96 -14.63 9.58
N PRO A 247 2.86 -13.81 10.64
CA PRO A 247 1.88 -12.72 10.67
C PRO A 247 2.04 -11.67 9.55
N PHE A 248 3.28 -11.43 9.08
CA PHE A 248 3.56 -10.41 8.07
C PHE A 248 3.76 -10.96 6.65
N GLY A 249 3.64 -12.28 6.47
CA GLY A 249 3.85 -12.90 5.15
C GLY A 249 5.32 -12.88 4.68
N ILE A 250 6.27 -12.94 5.62
CA ILE A 250 7.71 -12.93 5.34
C ILE A 250 8.38 -14.00 6.18
N ALA A 251 9.09 -14.91 5.54
CA ALA A 251 9.83 -15.97 6.20
C ALA A 251 11.22 -15.48 6.71
N GLY A 252 11.84 -16.30 7.58
CA GLY A 252 13.23 -16.10 8.01
C GLY A 252 13.40 -15.27 9.29
N TYR A 253 12.31 -14.78 9.87
CA TYR A 253 12.35 -14.15 11.18
C TYR A 253 11.82 -15.11 12.24
N PRO A 254 12.66 -15.58 13.19
CA PRO A 254 12.19 -16.47 14.26
C PRO A 254 11.15 -15.75 15.11
N ALA A 255 10.04 -16.44 15.38
CA ALA A 255 8.98 -15.90 16.22
C ALA A 255 9.52 -15.62 17.63
N PRO A 256 9.20 -14.45 18.21
CA PRO A 256 9.59 -14.16 19.59
C PRO A 256 8.87 -15.11 20.56
N VAL A 257 9.52 -15.44 21.67
CA VAL A 257 8.99 -16.39 22.66
C VAL A 257 8.70 -15.78 24.02
N LYS A 258 9.20 -14.55 24.28
CA LYS A 258 9.04 -13.84 25.55
C LYS A 258 8.32 -12.51 25.37
N SER A 259 7.53 -12.11 26.35
CA SER A 259 7.08 -10.72 26.52
C SER A 259 8.25 -9.83 26.94
N ALA A 260 8.22 -8.56 26.54
CA ALA A 260 9.24 -7.60 26.95
C ALA A 260 9.30 -7.47 28.49
N LEU A 261 8.17 -7.50 29.16
CA LEU A 261 8.10 -7.37 30.62
C LEU A 261 8.50 -8.64 31.40
N GLN A 262 8.63 -9.78 30.72
CA GLN A 262 9.17 -11.01 31.31
C GLN A 262 10.71 -11.08 31.29
N THR A 263 11.36 -10.03 30.81
CA THR A 263 12.82 -9.93 30.73
C THR A 263 13.32 -8.79 31.62
N THR A 264 14.57 -8.88 32.06
CA THR A 264 15.25 -7.78 32.76
C THR A 264 15.49 -6.60 31.79
N GLU A 265 15.76 -5.41 32.35
CA GLU A 265 16.08 -4.24 31.53
C GLU A 265 17.30 -4.48 30.63
N ASP A 266 18.34 -5.10 31.19
CA ASP A 266 19.56 -5.43 30.44
C ASP A 266 19.33 -6.43 29.30
N GLU A 267 18.46 -7.43 29.51
CA GLU A 267 18.07 -8.39 28.45
C GLU A 267 17.30 -7.68 27.35
N ARG A 268 16.34 -6.80 27.70
CA ARG A 268 15.60 -5.99 26.72
C ARG A 268 16.52 -5.09 25.91
N LEU A 269 17.42 -4.39 26.59
CA LEU A 269 18.38 -3.49 25.94
C LEU A 269 19.26 -4.25 24.94
N ARG A 270 19.82 -5.39 25.35
CA ARG A 270 20.60 -6.25 24.43
C ARG A 270 19.79 -6.72 23.23
N ALA A 271 18.53 -7.12 23.44
CA ALA A 271 17.66 -7.54 22.34
C ALA A 271 17.40 -6.40 21.35
N TYR A 272 17.06 -5.21 21.84
CA TYR A 272 16.82 -4.04 20.99
C TYR A 272 18.10 -3.59 20.26
N GLU A 273 19.26 -3.58 20.95
CA GLU A 273 20.53 -3.24 20.32
C GLU A 273 20.90 -4.21 19.18
N ALA A 274 20.70 -5.51 19.38
CA ALA A 274 20.94 -6.51 18.35
C ALA A 274 20.04 -6.27 17.11
N LYS A 275 18.74 -5.97 17.34
CA LYS A 275 17.80 -5.69 16.25
C LYS A 275 18.04 -4.34 15.57
N TRP A 276 18.49 -3.34 16.32
CA TRP A 276 18.92 -2.06 15.77
C TRP A 276 20.16 -2.20 14.87
N ALA A 277 21.11 -3.03 15.28
CA ALA A 277 22.31 -3.31 14.50
C ALA A 277 22.00 -4.12 13.22
N GLU A 278 21.09 -5.10 13.32
CA GLU A 278 20.59 -5.89 12.18
C GLU A 278 19.86 -5.01 11.16
N GLY A 279 19.07 -4.05 11.63
CA GLY A 279 18.17 -3.23 10.83
C GLY A 279 16.90 -3.97 10.42
N GLY A 280 15.91 -3.20 9.97
CA GLY A 280 14.63 -3.75 9.54
C GLY A 280 13.50 -3.60 10.56
N SER A 281 12.31 -3.24 10.07
CA SER A 281 11.16 -2.95 10.93
C SER A 281 10.51 -4.21 11.52
N ILE A 282 10.42 -5.27 10.73
CA ILE A 282 9.82 -6.56 11.17
C ILE A 282 10.73 -7.23 12.18
N SER A 283 12.03 -7.29 11.91
CA SER A 283 13.02 -7.82 12.83
C SER A 283 12.95 -7.13 14.21
N PHE A 284 12.83 -5.80 14.23
CA PHE A 284 12.69 -5.03 15.47
C PHE A 284 11.39 -5.34 16.21
N LEU A 285 10.25 -5.38 15.52
CA LEU A 285 8.96 -5.73 16.14
C LEU A 285 8.92 -7.16 16.67
N TYR A 286 9.73 -8.05 16.11
CA TYR A 286 9.91 -9.43 16.60
C TYR A 286 10.93 -9.55 17.74
N SER A 287 11.34 -8.46 18.36
CA SER A 287 12.14 -8.55 19.59
C SER A 287 11.37 -9.23 20.73
N PHE A 288 10.07 -8.99 20.81
CA PHE A 288 9.21 -9.55 21.85
C PHE A 288 7.79 -9.84 21.32
N THR A 289 7.04 -10.70 22.04
CA THR A 289 5.72 -11.20 21.59
C THR A 289 4.62 -10.14 21.64
N ASP A 290 4.76 -9.09 22.43
CA ASP A 290 3.68 -8.22 22.88
C ASP A 290 3.86 -6.72 22.58
N LEU A 291 4.85 -6.36 21.77
CA LEU A 291 5.12 -4.94 21.44
C LEU A 291 3.95 -4.22 20.78
N LEU A 292 3.08 -4.93 20.06
CA LEU A 292 1.88 -4.35 19.44
C LEU A 292 0.60 -4.63 20.21
N LEU A 293 0.69 -5.30 21.37
CA LEU A 293 -0.45 -5.76 22.17
C LEU A 293 -0.49 -5.11 23.57
N ASN A 294 0.67 -4.81 24.14
CA ASN A 294 0.79 -4.29 25.48
C ASN A 294 1.48 -2.93 25.49
N LYS A 295 0.85 -1.91 26.09
CA LYS A 295 1.33 -0.53 26.08
C LYS A 295 2.65 -0.35 26.84
N GLU A 296 2.83 -1.03 27.97
CA GLU A 296 4.04 -0.93 28.77
C GLU A 296 5.23 -1.60 28.09
N SER A 297 5.01 -2.78 27.49
CA SER A 297 6.00 -3.45 26.62
C SER A 297 6.39 -2.57 25.43
N ASN A 298 5.41 -1.96 24.77
CA ASN A 298 5.63 -1.05 23.64
C ASN A 298 6.47 0.15 24.04
N GLU A 299 6.19 0.75 25.21
CA GLU A 299 6.90 1.93 25.70
C GLU A 299 8.39 1.66 25.91
N THR A 300 8.76 0.44 26.31
CA THR A 300 10.20 0.08 26.44
C THR A 300 10.92 0.13 25.10
N ALA A 301 10.27 -0.28 24.01
CA ALA A 301 10.81 -0.20 22.66
C ALA A 301 10.79 1.24 22.12
N ALA A 302 9.73 1.99 22.39
CA ALA A 302 9.62 3.40 22.01
C ALA A 302 10.70 4.25 22.65
N GLU A 303 10.94 4.08 23.97
CA GLU A 303 11.98 4.82 24.67
C GLU A 303 13.39 4.43 24.24
N PHE A 304 13.60 3.16 23.89
CA PHE A 304 14.88 2.75 23.25
C PHE A 304 15.14 3.54 21.97
N VAL A 305 14.15 3.66 21.08
CA VAL A 305 14.32 4.41 19.82
C VAL A 305 14.48 5.91 20.09
N ARG A 306 13.73 6.52 21.04
CA ARG A 306 13.93 7.92 21.41
C ARG A 306 15.35 8.19 21.94
N ARG A 307 15.91 7.27 22.73
CA ARG A 307 17.32 7.37 23.17
C ARG A 307 18.28 7.36 21.99
N LYS A 308 18.03 6.51 20.97
CA LYS A 308 18.82 6.51 19.73
C LYS A 308 18.74 7.84 18.99
N ILE A 309 17.54 8.44 18.88
CA ILE A 309 17.35 9.75 18.26
C ILE A 309 18.16 10.83 19.02
N ARG A 310 18.04 10.91 20.35
CA ARG A 310 18.77 11.86 21.19
C ARG A 310 20.29 11.70 21.10
N THR A 311 20.76 10.48 20.86
CA THR A 311 22.20 10.21 20.69
C THR A 311 22.68 10.61 19.30
N THR A 312 21.84 10.46 18.28
CA THR A 312 22.20 10.73 16.88
C THR A 312 22.14 12.23 16.55
N VAL A 313 21.10 12.92 17.01
CA VAL A 313 20.85 14.34 16.71
C VAL A 313 21.55 15.21 17.77
N LYS A 314 22.46 16.07 17.30
CA LYS A 314 23.35 16.86 18.21
C LYS A 314 22.63 18.00 18.92
N ASP A 315 21.70 18.67 18.23
CA ASP A 315 20.91 19.75 18.85
C ASP A 315 19.78 19.15 19.70
N PRO A 316 19.78 19.37 21.04
CA PRO A 316 18.81 18.74 21.93
C PRO A 316 17.35 19.12 21.61
N ARG A 317 17.12 20.36 21.15
CA ARG A 317 15.76 20.81 20.81
C ARG A 317 15.23 20.10 19.58
N THR A 318 16.06 19.97 18.55
CA THR A 318 15.73 19.22 17.33
C THR A 318 15.53 17.74 17.66
N ALA A 319 16.38 17.15 18.52
CA ALA A 319 16.26 15.77 18.95
C ALA A 319 14.90 15.49 19.62
N GLU A 320 14.46 16.35 20.55
CA GLU A 320 13.16 16.19 21.20
C GLU A 320 11.99 16.35 20.22
N LEU A 321 12.07 17.30 19.29
CA LEU A 321 11.03 17.45 18.24
C LEU A 321 10.93 16.21 17.33
N LEU A 322 12.02 15.46 17.14
CA LEU A 322 12.06 14.24 16.35
C LEU A 322 11.66 12.98 17.13
N CYS A 323 11.55 13.07 18.46
CA CYS A 323 11.07 11.98 19.30
C CYS A 323 9.54 11.87 19.22
N PRO A 324 8.97 10.75 18.70
CA PRO A 324 7.51 10.58 18.70
C PRO A 324 6.94 10.44 20.11
N ASP A 325 5.88 11.19 20.40
CA ASP A 325 5.22 11.27 21.72
C ASP A 325 3.71 10.98 21.69
N ASP A 326 3.12 10.88 20.49
CA ASP A 326 1.67 10.87 20.28
C ASP A 326 1.11 9.50 19.87
N HIS A 327 1.94 8.47 19.77
CA HIS A 327 1.50 7.12 19.38
C HIS A 327 2.50 6.03 19.82
N PRO A 328 2.02 4.81 20.10
CA PRO A 328 2.89 3.65 20.34
C PRO A 328 3.72 3.28 19.11
N ILE A 329 4.97 2.83 19.32
CA ILE A 329 5.84 2.40 18.20
C ILE A 329 5.20 1.24 17.41
N GLY A 330 5.27 1.31 16.08
CA GLY A 330 4.70 0.30 15.17
C GLY A 330 3.21 0.46 14.84
N THR A 331 2.49 1.36 15.54
CA THR A 331 1.06 1.61 15.29
C THR A 331 0.78 2.54 14.10
N LYS A 332 1.77 3.34 13.68
CA LYS A 332 1.89 3.90 12.33
C LYS A 332 2.89 3.05 11.54
N ARG A 333 3.05 3.28 10.23
CA ARG A 333 4.08 2.58 9.47
C ARG A 333 5.44 2.84 10.10
N LEU A 334 6.08 1.79 10.60
CA LEU A 334 7.45 1.86 11.11
C LEU A 334 8.38 1.93 9.90
N ILE A 335 9.01 3.08 9.74
CA ILE A 335 9.72 3.44 8.52
C ILE A 335 11.16 2.90 8.60
N LEU A 336 11.71 2.46 7.47
CA LEU A 336 13.13 2.22 7.33
C LEU A 336 13.80 3.46 6.73
N ASP A 337 14.86 3.95 7.38
CA ASP A 337 15.58 5.12 6.94
C ASP A 337 17.05 4.82 6.59
N THR A 338 17.62 5.75 5.85
CA THR A 338 19.05 5.84 5.60
C THR A 338 19.47 7.29 5.83
N ASP A 339 20.22 7.53 6.91
CA ASP A 339 20.74 8.84 7.33
C ASP A 339 19.64 9.88 7.68
N TYR A 340 18.42 9.48 8.05
CA TYR A 340 17.34 10.44 8.31
C TYR A 340 17.64 11.33 9.51
N TYR A 341 17.97 10.75 10.65
CA TYR A 341 18.28 11.52 11.86
C TYR A 341 19.61 12.26 11.76
N GLU A 342 20.61 11.65 11.14
CA GLU A 342 21.92 12.26 10.86
C GLU A 342 21.81 13.52 9.98
N THR A 343 20.82 13.56 9.11
CA THR A 343 20.56 14.70 8.21
C THR A 343 20.30 15.99 8.98
N TYR A 344 19.69 15.93 10.15
CA TYR A 344 19.43 17.11 10.99
C TYR A 344 20.67 17.69 11.68
N ASN A 345 21.81 17.04 11.58
CA ASN A 345 23.10 17.58 12.03
C ASN A 345 23.80 18.45 10.96
N ARG A 346 23.20 18.62 9.79
CA ARG A 346 23.76 19.43 8.70
C ARG A 346 23.39 20.90 8.91
N ASP A 347 24.34 21.81 8.63
CA ASP A 347 24.14 23.27 8.76
C ASP A 347 23.07 23.82 7.81
N ASN A 348 22.80 23.10 6.71
CA ASN A 348 21.80 23.49 5.71
C ASN A 348 20.42 22.85 5.94
N VAL A 349 20.13 22.31 7.11
CA VAL A 349 18.83 21.68 7.42
C VAL A 349 18.24 22.29 8.68
N THR A 350 16.98 22.71 8.58
CA THR A 350 16.21 23.26 9.70
C THR A 350 14.90 22.51 9.86
N LEU A 351 14.66 21.94 11.05
CA LEU A 351 13.36 21.37 11.43
C LEU A 351 12.45 22.49 11.93
N VAL A 352 11.24 22.56 11.38
CA VAL A 352 10.22 23.54 11.74
C VAL A 352 9.01 22.80 12.34
N ASP A 353 8.70 23.10 13.59
CA ASP A 353 7.51 22.54 14.26
C ASP A 353 6.24 23.27 13.83
N ILE A 354 5.45 22.61 12.98
CA ILE A 354 4.13 23.11 12.54
C ILE A 354 2.95 22.50 13.32
N ARG A 355 3.21 21.75 14.39
CA ARG A 355 2.19 21.31 15.35
C ARG A 355 1.78 22.46 16.24
N SER A 356 2.77 23.12 16.84
CA SER A 356 2.55 24.32 17.68
C SER A 356 2.39 25.60 16.86
N LYS A 357 2.96 25.66 15.67
CA LYS A 357 3.02 26.84 14.78
C LYS A 357 2.56 26.46 13.36
N PRO A 358 1.24 26.25 13.15
CA PRO A 358 0.72 25.73 11.89
C PRO A 358 1.01 26.65 10.71
N ILE A 359 1.14 26.03 9.53
CA ILE A 359 1.20 26.76 8.25
C ILE A 359 -0.12 27.51 8.07
N LYS A 360 -0.05 28.81 7.81
CA LYS A 360 -1.20 29.67 7.54
C LYS A 360 -1.51 29.73 6.06
N GLU A 361 -0.48 29.98 5.24
CA GLU A 361 -0.63 30.11 3.79
C GLU A 361 0.69 29.84 3.06
N ILE A 362 0.59 29.59 1.79
CA ILE A 362 1.70 29.68 0.84
C ILE A 362 1.69 31.11 0.27
N THR A 363 2.87 31.74 0.23
CA THR A 363 3.04 33.09 -0.33
C THR A 363 3.73 33.00 -1.69
N PRO A 364 3.73 34.07 -2.50
CA PRO A 364 4.47 34.07 -3.76
C PRO A 364 5.95 33.67 -3.59
N ALA A 365 6.58 34.09 -2.50
CA ALA A 365 8.00 33.87 -2.23
C ALA A 365 8.28 32.62 -1.36
N GLY A 366 7.25 31.89 -0.89
CA GLY A 366 7.49 30.74 -0.01
C GLY A 366 6.31 30.30 0.84
N LEU A 367 6.49 30.24 2.17
CA LEU A 367 5.52 29.73 3.10
C LEU A 367 5.50 30.56 4.38
N ARG A 368 4.30 30.92 4.86
CA ARG A 368 4.10 31.59 6.15
C ARG A 368 3.52 30.61 7.17
N ALA A 369 4.28 30.39 8.25
CA ALA A 369 3.80 29.73 9.47
C ALA A 369 3.30 30.78 10.48
N ALA A 370 2.83 30.33 11.63
CA ALA A 370 2.26 31.22 12.65
C ALA A 370 3.28 32.22 13.22
N ASP A 371 4.56 31.91 13.19
CA ASP A 371 5.65 32.69 13.81
C ASP A 371 6.68 33.26 12.84
N ALA A 372 6.74 32.77 11.60
CA ALA A 372 7.75 33.18 10.65
C ALA A 372 7.32 32.99 9.19
N GLU A 373 8.00 33.69 8.30
CA GLU A 373 7.92 33.48 6.86
C GLU A 373 9.22 32.85 6.35
N TYR A 374 9.07 31.84 5.51
CA TYR A 374 10.17 31.06 4.93
C TYR A 374 10.21 31.30 3.43
N THR A 375 11.29 31.90 2.96
CA THR A 375 11.51 32.09 1.52
C THR A 375 11.98 30.78 0.91
N LEU A 376 11.25 30.27 -0.08
CA LEU A 376 11.46 28.96 -0.72
C LEU A 376 11.46 29.11 -2.23
N ASP A 377 12.33 28.35 -2.90
CA ASP A 377 12.38 28.21 -4.34
C ASP A 377 11.62 26.98 -4.82
N ALA A 378 11.43 25.98 -3.92
CA ALA A 378 10.64 24.78 -4.18
C ALA A 378 9.95 24.28 -2.92
N ILE A 379 8.76 23.66 -3.09
CA ILE A 379 8.01 22.99 -2.01
C ILE A 379 7.74 21.54 -2.40
N VAL A 380 8.03 20.60 -1.49
CA VAL A 380 7.73 19.17 -1.64
C VAL A 380 6.64 18.79 -0.63
N PHE A 381 5.49 18.37 -1.14
CA PHE A 381 4.40 17.85 -0.33
C PHE A 381 4.54 16.34 -0.14
N ALA A 382 5.02 15.93 1.03
CA ALA A 382 5.05 14.54 1.50
C ALA A 382 3.80 14.23 2.36
N THR A 383 2.63 14.70 1.91
CA THR A 383 1.37 14.73 2.67
C THR A 383 0.56 13.44 2.58
N GLY A 384 1.04 12.45 1.82
CA GLY A 384 0.47 11.10 1.72
C GLY A 384 -0.74 10.99 0.80
N PHE A 385 -1.59 10.01 1.09
CA PHE A 385 -2.65 9.53 0.19
C PHE A 385 -3.99 9.43 0.92
N ASP A 386 -5.09 9.46 0.17
CA ASP A 386 -6.36 8.91 0.62
C ASP A 386 -6.31 7.38 0.52
N ALA A 387 -5.75 6.79 1.58
CA ALA A 387 -5.39 5.39 1.63
C ALA A 387 -6.62 4.47 1.70
N MET A 388 -6.48 3.25 1.21
CA MET A 388 -7.41 2.12 1.26
C MET A 388 -8.68 2.30 0.43
N THR A 389 -9.39 3.41 0.55
CA THR A 389 -10.70 3.63 -0.07
C THR A 389 -10.70 4.67 -1.18
N GLY A 390 -9.69 5.56 -1.21
CA GLY A 390 -9.66 6.70 -2.14
C GLY A 390 -9.79 6.30 -3.60
N ALA A 391 -8.98 5.35 -4.06
CA ALA A 391 -9.00 4.91 -5.45
C ALA A 391 -10.35 4.30 -5.90
N MET A 392 -11.02 3.55 -4.99
CA MET A 392 -12.35 3.00 -5.26
C MET A 392 -13.43 4.10 -5.29
N LYS A 393 -13.33 5.10 -4.40
CA LYS A 393 -14.31 6.21 -4.31
C LYS A 393 -14.13 7.25 -5.41
N GLU A 394 -12.99 7.31 -6.09
CA GLU A 394 -12.79 8.17 -7.28
C GLU A 394 -13.56 7.65 -8.50
N ILE A 395 -13.78 6.34 -8.60
CA ILE A 395 -14.56 5.72 -9.66
C ILE A 395 -16.05 5.74 -9.24
N ASP A 396 -16.94 6.08 -10.15
CA ASP A 396 -18.38 5.99 -9.90
C ASP A 396 -18.83 4.55 -10.09
N ILE A 397 -18.80 3.77 -8.99
CA ILE A 397 -19.13 2.35 -8.99
C ILE A 397 -20.53 2.18 -8.40
N HIS A 398 -21.46 1.71 -9.20
CA HIS A 398 -22.85 1.52 -8.77
C HIS A 398 -23.53 0.37 -9.52
N THR A 399 -24.71 0.00 -9.05
CA THR A 399 -25.57 -1.00 -9.69
C THR A 399 -26.77 -0.31 -10.36
N ASP A 400 -27.44 -1.00 -11.28
CA ASP A 400 -28.69 -0.55 -11.90
C ASP A 400 -29.83 -0.32 -10.90
N ALA A 401 -29.73 -0.85 -9.67
CA ALA A 401 -30.60 -0.57 -8.55
C ALA A 401 -30.30 0.76 -7.82
N GLY A 402 -29.29 1.51 -8.28
CA GLY A 402 -28.91 2.83 -7.75
C GLY A 402 -27.98 2.81 -6.54
N MET A 403 -27.59 1.64 -6.02
CA MET A 403 -26.65 1.56 -4.90
C MET A 403 -25.22 1.91 -5.37
N SER A 404 -24.58 2.89 -4.73
CA SER A 404 -23.18 3.27 -4.99
C SER A 404 -22.22 2.81 -3.88
N ILE A 405 -20.94 2.57 -4.23
CA ILE A 405 -19.91 2.28 -3.22
C ILE A 405 -19.71 3.48 -2.30
N ARG A 406 -19.86 4.72 -2.80
CA ARG A 406 -19.68 5.93 -2.00
C ARG A 406 -20.67 6.00 -0.86
N GLU A 407 -21.96 5.71 -1.15
CA GLU A 407 -23.03 5.64 -0.13
C GLU A 407 -22.82 4.46 0.81
N LYS A 408 -22.58 3.26 0.28
CA LYS A 408 -22.34 2.07 1.11
C LYS A 408 -21.15 2.23 2.08
N TRP A 409 -20.13 2.99 1.70
CA TRP A 409 -18.95 3.25 2.49
C TRP A 409 -18.95 4.65 3.15
N GLU A 410 -20.10 5.26 3.34
CA GLU A 410 -20.21 6.57 4.00
C GLU A 410 -19.64 6.53 5.42
N ASP A 411 -20.03 5.52 6.20
CA ASP A 411 -19.56 5.29 7.58
C ASP A 411 -18.25 4.46 7.65
N GLY A 412 -17.61 4.21 6.52
CA GLY A 412 -16.39 3.42 6.42
C GLY A 412 -16.53 2.21 5.50
N PRO A 413 -15.41 1.59 5.09
CA PRO A 413 -15.45 0.45 4.18
C PRO A 413 -16.09 -0.77 4.84
N ARG A 414 -16.95 -1.43 4.08
CA ARG A 414 -17.56 -2.71 4.42
C ARG A 414 -17.26 -3.70 3.30
N THR A 415 -16.63 -4.80 3.65
CA THR A 415 -16.20 -5.82 2.67
C THR A 415 -16.38 -7.22 3.27
N TYR A 416 -16.49 -8.23 2.42
CA TYR A 416 -16.31 -9.61 2.82
C TYR A 416 -14.90 -10.07 2.45
N LEU A 417 -14.09 -10.41 3.45
CA LEU A 417 -12.68 -10.81 3.34
C LEU A 417 -11.74 -9.75 2.71
N GLY A 418 -12.19 -8.50 2.51
CA GLY A 418 -11.44 -7.53 1.72
C GLY A 418 -11.37 -7.87 0.22
N ILE A 419 -12.17 -8.83 -0.23
CA ILE A 419 -12.21 -9.32 -1.61
C ILE A 419 -13.53 -8.96 -2.30
N MET A 420 -14.65 -8.98 -1.60
CA MET A 420 -16.00 -8.72 -2.16
C MET A 420 -16.76 -7.68 -1.33
N ILE A 421 -17.83 -7.15 -1.92
CA ILE A 421 -18.73 -6.18 -1.29
C ILE A 421 -20.16 -6.69 -1.50
N ALA A 422 -20.95 -6.81 -0.42
CA ALA A 422 -22.37 -7.15 -0.53
C ALA A 422 -23.16 -6.07 -1.31
N GLY A 423 -24.03 -6.47 -2.19
CA GLY A 423 -24.76 -5.57 -3.09
C GLY A 423 -24.06 -5.30 -4.43
N PHE A 424 -22.80 -5.73 -4.61
CA PHE A 424 -22.00 -5.55 -5.84
C PHE A 424 -21.61 -6.89 -6.45
N PRO A 425 -22.51 -7.55 -7.18
CA PRO A 425 -22.24 -8.88 -7.72
C PRO A 425 -21.07 -8.87 -8.71
N ASN A 426 -20.31 -9.97 -8.75
CA ASN A 426 -19.18 -10.18 -9.68
C ASN A 426 -18.10 -9.08 -9.60
N LEU A 427 -18.06 -8.29 -8.52
CA LEU A 427 -17.02 -7.32 -8.22
C LEU A 427 -16.03 -7.92 -7.23
N PHE A 428 -14.75 -7.88 -7.57
CA PHE A 428 -13.67 -8.34 -6.70
C PHE A 428 -12.65 -7.24 -6.47
N MET A 429 -12.01 -7.25 -5.31
CA MET A 429 -10.91 -6.35 -4.96
C MET A 429 -9.64 -7.15 -4.69
N ILE A 430 -8.52 -6.67 -5.17
CA ILE A 430 -7.20 -7.19 -4.77
C ILE A 430 -6.67 -6.31 -3.66
N THR A 431 -6.36 -6.90 -2.50
CA THR A 431 -5.90 -6.22 -1.28
C THR A 431 -6.83 -5.09 -0.81
N GLY A 432 -8.15 -5.30 -0.92
CA GLY A 432 -9.14 -4.30 -0.48
C GLY A 432 -9.10 -4.05 1.04
N PRO A 433 -9.87 -3.04 1.53
CA PRO A 433 -10.02 -2.80 2.95
C PRO A 433 -10.44 -4.07 3.70
N GLN A 434 -9.99 -4.21 4.95
CA GLN A 434 -10.23 -5.38 5.81
C GLN A 434 -9.54 -6.67 5.33
N SER A 435 -8.49 -6.53 4.50
CA SER A 435 -7.51 -7.57 4.23
C SER A 435 -6.14 -7.20 4.84
N PRO A 436 -5.20 -8.16 4.98
CA PRO A 436 -3.88 -7.86 5.56
C PRO A 436 -3.02 -6.93 4.68
N GLY A 437 -3.25 -6.85 3.39
CA GLY A 437 -2.65 -5.96 2.38
C GLY A 437 -1.44 -5.15 2.85
N VAL A 438 -1.68 -3.89 3.25
CA VAL A 438 -0.63 -2.95 3.69
C VAL A 438 0.10 -3.32 4.99
N LYS A 439 -0.35 -4.34 5.71
CA LYS A 439 0.27 -4.87 6.93
C LYS A 439 1.09 -6.14 6.68
N SER A 440 1.11 -6.63 5.45
CA SER A 440 1.84 -7.82 5.03
C SER A 440 2.72 -7.54 3.81
N GLN A 441 3.47 -8.55 3.38
CA GLN A 441 4.16 -8.51 2.08
C GLN A 441 3.11 -8.38 0.97
N MET A 442 3.14 -7.26 0.27
CA MET A 442 2.07 -6.86 -0.64
C MET A 442 1.93 -7.77 -1.85
N ILE A 443 3.05 -8.26 -2.43
CA ILE A 443 2.99 -9.13 -3.62
C ILE A 443 2.39 -10.48 -3.25
N LEU A 444 2.79 -11.08 -2.11
CA LEU A 444 2.20 -12.30 -1.59
C LEU A 444 0.68 -12.14 -1.35
N ALA A 445 0.26 -11.01 -0.76
CA ALA A 445 -1.16 -10.74 -0.56
C ALA A 445 -1.92 -10.59 -1.90
N CYS A 446 -1.30 -9.98 -2.91
CA CYS A 446 -1.88 -9.89 -4.25
C CYS A 446 -2.02 -11.26 -4.90
N GLU A 447 -0.98 -12.11 -4.83
CA GLU A 447 -1.04 -13.47 -5.37
C GLU A 447 -2.13 -14.30 -4.68
N GLN A 448 -2.19 -14.28 -3.35
CA GLN A 448 -3.21 -15.00 -2.58
C GLN A 448 -4.64 -14.57 -2.93
N HIS A 449 -4.91 -13.26 -3.07
CA HIS A 449 -6.23 -12.78 -3.47
C HIS A 449 -6.59 -13.18 -4.90
N VAL A 450 -5.65 -13.03 -5.83
CA VAL A 450 -5.88 -13.36 -7.25
C VAL A 450 -6.10 -14.87 -7.42
N ASP A 451 -5.35 -15.73 -6.73
CA ASP A 451 -5.57 -17.17 -6.76
C ASP A 451 -6.93 -17.54 -6.20
N TRP A 452 -7.33 -16.98 -5.06
CA TRP A 452 -8.66 -17.19 -4.48
C TRP A 452 -9.78 -16.76 -5.43
N ILE A 453 -9.64 -15.58 -6.09
CA ILE A 453 -10.58 -15.09 -7.10
C ILE A 453 -10.63 -16.06 -8.29
N ALA A 454 -9.47 -16.45 -8.82
CA ALA A 454 -9.38 -17.33 -9.98
C ALA A 454 -10.02 -18.70 -9.72
N ASP A 455 -9.79 -19.26 -8.53
CA ASP A 455 -10.39 -20.54 -8.12
C ASP A 455 -11.90 -20.41 -7.92
N CYS A 456 -12.38 -19.26 -7.42
CA CYS A 456 -13.80 -18.94 -7.33
C CYS A 456 -14.44 -18.87 -8.73
N LEU A 457 -13.81 -18.20 -9.69
CA LEU A 457 -14.33 -18.13 -11.07
C LEU A 457 -14.33 -19.51 -11.74
N GLN A 458 -13.34 -20.36 -11.46
CA GLN A 458 -13.31 -21.74 -11.93
C GLN A 458 -14.44 -22.58 -11.29
N TYR A 459 -14.70 -22.39 -9.98
CA TYR A 459 -15.82 -23.01 -9.30
C TYR A 459 -17.17 -22.61 -9.91
N MET A 460 -17.37 -21.32 -10.19
CA MET A 460 -18.57 -20.82 -10.86
C MET A 460 -18.76 -21.45 -12.26
N ARG A 461 -17.70 -21.48 -13.05
CA ARG A 461 -17.72 -22.07 -14.40
C ARG A 461 -18.12 -23.54 -14.37
N ASN A 462 -17.54 -24.31 -13.46
CA ASN A 462 -17.81 -25.75 -13.35
C ASN A 462 -19.25 -26.08 -12.95
N ARG A 463 -19.98 -25.10 -12.36
CA ARG A 463 -21.39 -25.23 -11.92
C ARG A 463 -22.38 -24.42 -12.74
N GLY A 464 -21.92 -23.73 -13.78
CA GLY A 464 -22.77 -22.93 -14.65
C GLY A 464 -23.29 -21.65 -13.98
N PHE A 465 -22.71 -21.22 -12.85
CA PHE A 465 -23.12 -19.97 -12.19
C PHE A 465 -22.69 -18.75 -13.02
N SER A 466 -23.60 -17.79 -13.15
CA SER A 466 -23.34 -16.54 -13.88
C SER A 466 -23.09 -15.35 -12.94
N ARG A 467 -23.56 -15.43 -11.70
CA ARG A 467 -23.49 -14.34 -10.72
C ARG A 467 -23.08 -14.87 -9.34
N LEU A 468 -22.21 -14.11 -8.70
CA LEU A 468 -21.77 -14.30 -7.32
C LEU A 468 -21.93 -12.98 -6.58
N GLU A 469 -22.44 -13.02 -5.36
CA GLU A 469 -22.61 -11.84 -4.50
C GLU A 469 -22.33 -12.25 -3.05
N ALA A 470 -21.54 -11.45 -2.33
CA ALA A 470 -21.36 -11.63 -0.89
C ALA A 470 -22.67 -11.36 -0.14
N GLU A 471 -22.98 -12.14 0.88
CA GLU A 471 -24.13 -11.93 1.74
C GLU A 471 -23.87 -10.79 2.73
N GLU A 472 -24.86 -9.93 2.98
CA GLU A 472 -24.72 -8.81 3.94
C GLU A 472 -24.39 -9.28 5.36
N GLN A 473 -24.96 -10.43 5.76
CA GLN A 473 -24.65 -11.02 7.07
C GLN A 473 -23.19 -11.45 7.18
N ALA A 474 -22.64 -12.07 6.13
CA ALA A 474 -21.24 -12.50 6.09
C ALA A 474 -20.29 -11.30 6.05
N GLU A 475 -20.63 -10.27 5.25
CA GLU A 475 -19.91 -9.00 5.23
C GLU A 475 -19.92 -8.34 6.62
N GLY A 476 -21.10 -8.24 7.26
CA GLY A 476 -21.25 -7.65 8.60
C GLY A 476 -20.42 -8.38 9.66
N ALA A 477 -20.47 -9.71 9.66
CA ALA A 477 -19.68 -10.55 10.57
C ALA A 477 -18.17 -10.38 10.36
N TRP A 478 -17.72 -10.23 9.10
CA TRP A 478 -16.32 -9.96 8.80
C TRP A 478 -15.86 -8.57 9.25
N VAL A 479 -16.67 -7.53 9.04
CA VAL A 479 -16.41 -6.17 9.56
C VAL A 479 -16.27 -6.18 11.07
N GLN A 480 -17.20 -6.85 11.78
CA GLN A 480 -17.15 -6.98 13.22
C GLN A 480 -15.87 -7.70 13.67
N HIS A 481 -15.54 -8.84 13.05
CA HIS A 481 -14.34 -9.60 13.35
C HIS A 481 -13.06 -8.75 13.13
N ASN A 482 -12.98 -7.97 12.05
CA ASN A 482 -11.85 -7.07 11.80
C ASN A 482 -11.67 -6.05 12.92
N ASN A 483 -12.76 -5.45 13.40
CA ASN A 483 -12.73 -4.49 14.50
C ASN A 483 -12.29 -5.15 15.82
N GLU A 484 -12.87 -6.31 16.17
CA GLU A 484 -12.51 -7.07 17.38
C GLU A 484 -11.03 -7.46 17.40
N VAL A 485 -10.46 -7.84 16.25
CA VAL A 485 -9.03 -8.15 16.13
C VAL A 485 -8.19 -6.90 16.29
N ALA A 486 -8.60 -5.77 15.70
CA ALA A 486 -7.88 -4.50 15.82
C ALA A 486 -7.89 -3.97 17.28
N ASP A 487 -9.02 -4.09 17.98
CA ASP A 487 -9.21 -3.62 19.35
C ASP A 487 -8.34 -4.37 20.39
N ARG A 488 -7.86 -5.56 20.06
CA ARG A 488 -6.89 -6.32 20.86
C ARG A 488 -5.45 -5.82 20.70
N THR A 489 -5.23 -4.81 19.88
CA THR A 489 -3.91 -4.28 19.54
C THR A 489 -3.80 -2.79 19.89
N LEU A 490 -2.61 -2.26 19.83
CA LEU A 490 -2.37 -0.84 20.05
C LEU A 490 -2.66 0.04 18.82
N TYR A 491 -2.98 -0.53 17.65
CA TYR A 491 -3.21 0.23 16.42
C TYR A 491 -4.32 1.30 16.52
N PRO A 492 -5.46 1.06 17.19
CA PRO A 492 -6.51 2.08 17.31
C PRO A 492 -6.09 3.33 18.11
N LEU A 493 -5.03 3.24 18.92
CA LEU A 493 -4.54 4.37 19.70
C LEU A 493 -3.82 5.43 18.86
N ALA A 494 -3.45 5.12 17.61
CA ALA A 494 -2.72 6.03 16.76
C ALA A 494 -3.64 6.76 15.77
N ASN A 495 -3.46 8.08 15.67
CA ASN A 495 -4.04 8.87 14.58
C ASN A 495 -3.27 8.61 13.27
N SER A 496 -3.52 7.45 12.66
CA SER A 496 -2.85 7.00 11.43
C SER A 496 -3.81 6.96 10.23
N TRP A 497 -3.27 6.83 9.03
CA TRP A 497 -4.06 6.57 7.83
C TRP A 497 -4.74 5.18 7.86
N TYR A 498 -4.33 4.26 8.74
CA TYR A 498 -5.01 2.99 8.97
C TYR A 498 -6.43 3.16 9.52
N VAL A 499 -6.66 4.25 10.25
CA VAL A 499 -7.98 4.64 10.77
C VAL A 499 -8.58 5.84 10.02
N GLY A 500 -8.09 6.20 8.85
CA GLY A 500 -8.58 7.36 8.08
C GLY A 500 -8.22 8.74 8.65
N ALA A 501 -7.33 8.80 9.66
CA ALA A 501 -7.04 10.01 10.42
C ALA A 501 -6.33 11.12 9.63
N ASN A 502 -5.75 10.79 8.49
CA ASN A 502 -5.02 11.72 7.65
C ASN A 502 -5.92 12.51 6.67
N ILE A 503 -7.17 12.11 6.50
CA ILE A 503 -8.13 12.78 5.61
C ILE A 503 -9.23 13.44 6.45
N PRO A 504 -9.40 14.79 6.37
CA PRO A 504 -10.50 15.48 7.05
C PRO A 504 -11.86 14.93 6.62
N GLY A 505 -12.76 14.69 7.59
CA GLY A 505 -14.11 14.17 7.34
C GLY A 505 -14.21 12.68 6.99
N LYS A 506 -13.08 11.97 6.81
CA LYS A 506 -13.11 10.52 6.60
C LYS A 506 -13.51 9.79 7.89
N PRO A 507 -14.40 8.79 7.82
CA PRO A 507 -14.79 7.97 8.98
C PRO A 507 -13.57 7.35 9.70
N ARG A 508 -13.64 7.35 11.03
CA ARG A 508 -12.58 6.83 11.91
C ARG A 508 -12.80 5.35 12.19
N VAL A 509 -12.47 4.52 11.20
CA VAL A 509 -12.58 3.06 11.29
C VAL A 509 -11.24 2.41 10.94
N PHE A 510 -10.91 1.31 11.59
CA PHE A 510 -9.68 0.58 11.30
C PHE A 510 -9.85 -0.22 10.01
N MET A 511 -9.08 0.14 8.98
CA MET A 511 -9.30 -0.36 7.61
C MET A 511 -8.48 -1.61 7.25
N PRO A 512 -7.22 -1.84 7.71
CA PRO A 512 -6.51 -3.08 7.43
C PRO A 512 -7.00 -4.25 8.31
N TYR A 513 -6.66 -5.49 7.95
CA TYR A 513 -6.75 -6.64 8.86
C TYR A 513 -5.39 -6.86 9.55
N VAL A 514 -5.39 -7.01 10.87
CA VAL A 514 -4.17 -7.18 11.68
C VAL A 514 -4.07 -8.50 12.43
N GLY A 515 -4.97 -9.44 12.13
CA GLY A 515 -4.90 -10.81 12.67
C GLY A 515 -3.77 -11.67 12.08
N GLY A 516 -3.01 -11.13 11.12
CA GLY A 516 -1.90 -11.80 10.46
C GLY A 516 -2.30 -12.60 9.21
N VAL A 517 -1.31 -12.84 8.35
CA VAL A 517 -1.49 -13.54 7.07
C VAL A 517 -1.97 -14.98 7.29
N THR A 518 -1.41 -15.69 8.25
CA THR A 518 -1.77 -17.08 8.56
C THR A 518 -3.26 -17.26 8.87
N ALA A 519 -3.78 -16.45 9.81
CA ALA A 519 -5.19 -16.51 10.20
C ALA A 519 -6.12 -16.08 9.07
N TYR A 520 -5.72 -15.06 8.31
CA TYR A 520 -6.48 -14.58 7.16
C TYR A 520 -6.55 -15.61 6.03
N LYS A 521 -5.40 -16.19 5.65
CA LYS A 521 -5.36 -17.24 4.63
C LYS A 521 -6.22 -18.42 5.02
N LYS A 522 -6.07 -18.89 6.27
CA LYS A 522 -6.91 -19.97 6.80
C LYS A 522 -8.41 -19.65 6.66
N LYS A 523 -8.83 -18.44 7.00
CA LYS A 523 -10.24 -18.00 6.84
C LYS A 523 -10.68 -18.01 5.38
N CYS A 524 -9.86 -17.54 4.46
CA CYS A 524 -10.14 -17.58 3.02
C CYS A 524 -10.26 -19.01 2.50
N ASP A 525 -9.35 -19.90 2.91
CA ASP A 525 -9.35 -21.32 2.54
C ASP A 525 -10.58 -22.05 3.12
N ASP A 526 -10.94 -21.80 4.39
CA ASP A 526 -12.13 -22.36 5.02
C ASP A 526 -13.42 -21.95 4.29
N VAL A 527 -13.52 -20.70 3.85
CA VAL A 527 -14.65 -20.19 3.05
C VAL A 527 -14.70 -20.90 1.69
N ALA A 528 -13.57 -21.01 0.99
CA ALA A 528 -13.50 -21.65 -0.33
C ALA A 528 -13.85 -23.17 -0.26
N THR A 529 -13.31 -23.89 0.73
CA THR A 529 -13.55 -25.33 0.90
C THR A 529 -14.99 -25.66 1.25
N LYS A 530 -15.72 -24.75 1.90
CA LYS A 530 -17.16 -24.84 2.16
C LYS A 530 -18.04 -24.35 1.00
N GLY A 531 -17.49 -24.28 -0.21
CA GLY A 531 -18.22 -23.84 -1.40
C GLY A 531 -18.47 -22.34 -1.45
N TYR A 532 -17.55 -21.54 -0.92
CA TYR A 532 -17.61 -20.08 -0.79
C TYR A 532 -18.72 -19.64 0.16
N GLU A 533 -18.71 -20.19 1.39
CA GLU A 533 -19.63 -19.84 2.46
C GLU A 533 -19.74 -18.31 2.63
N GLY A 534 -20.97 -17.80 2.84
CA GLY A 534 -21.26 -16.37 2.91
C GLY A 534 -21.37 -15.68 1.54
N CYS A 535 -21.46 -16.48 0.47
CA CYS A 535 -21.73 -16.00 -0.87
C CYS A 535 -22.99 -16.66 -1.46
N ARG A 536 -23.78 -15.87 -2.18
CA ARG A 536 -24.91 -16.34 -2.97
C ARG A 536 -24.50 -16.47 -4.43
N PHE A 537 -24.88 -17.59 -5.05
CA PHE A 537 -24.68 -17.86 -6.47
C PHE A 537 -26.02 -17.93 -7.18
N ASP A 538 -26.11 -17.36 -8.38
CA ASP A 538 -27.28 -17.42 -9.24
C ASP A 538 -26.92 -17.92 -10.65
N GLY A 539 -27.91 -18.52 -11.36
CA GLY A 539 -27.78 -18.94 -12.75
C GLY A 539 -27.26 -20.38 -12.94
N GLY A 540 -27.43 -21.27 -11.95
CA GLY A 540 -27.06 -22.69 -12.09
C GLY A 540 -27.90 -23.39 -13.15
N GLY A 541 -27.24 -23.94 -14.17
CA GLY A 541 -27.73 -24.76 -15.28
C GLY A 541 -26.56 -25.46 -15.95
N GLU A 542 -26.77 -26.25 -17.04
CA GLU A 542 -25.67 -26.93 -17.74
C GLU A 542 -24.47 -26.01 -17.96
N ALA A 543 -23.26 -26.50 -17.64
CA ALA A 543 -22.00 -25.76 -17.65
C ALA A 543 -21.84 -24.98 -18.97
N GLN A 544 -22.03 -23.66 -18.92
CA GLN A 544 -21.75 -22.79 -20.07
C GLN A 544 -20.25 -22.84 -20.36
N ARG A 545 -19.86 -23.47 -21.44
CA ARG A 545 -18.49 -23.40 -21.98
C ARG A 545 -18.21 -21.93 -22.34
N PHE A 546 -17.21 -21.32 -21.72
CA PHE A 546 -16.61 -20.12 -22.29
C PHE A 546 -16.11 -20.52 -23.68
N ALA A 547 -16.49 -19.76 -24.71
CA ALA A 547 -16.13 -20.08 -26.07
C ALA A 547 -14.59 -20.17 -26.17
N ALA A 548 -14.11 -21.36 -26.49
CA ALA A 548 -12.76 -21.55 -26.97
C ALA A 548 -12.70 -20.96 -28.40
N ASN A 549 -11.99 -19.85 -28.53
CA ASN A 549 -11.49 -19.35 -29.80
C ASN A 549 -10.01 -19.03 -29.67
#